data_fe730299ffa1ceef72c9edd025b408cd
#
_entry.id   fe730299ffa1ceef72c9edd025b408cd
#
_cell.length_a   1.000
_cell.length_b   1.000
_cell.length_c   1.000
_cell.angle_alpha   90.00
_cell.angle_beta   90.00
_cell.angle_gamma   90.00
#
_symmetry.space_group_name_H-M   'P 1'
#
loop_
_entity.id
_entity.type
_entity.pdbx_description
1 polymer ?
#
loop_
_entity_poly.entity_id
_entity_poly.type
_entity_poly.pdbx_seq_one_letter_code
_entity_poly.pdbx_strand_id
1 'polypeptide(L)'
;MRVDNNPKIDTLINQLDLGDHISIFRQFFSRESSLYIEGDQELHYRYIKALDAIEFKAPPKVSDFTNIKFHLKKQGVLQFEQIFEIVKVVRYFRYFQNRELEGIIGEWMNKFLIEPKFLEVERYFTHEGKFDENLDETLFHLGSRVKEHKANINESLKRLTSSQKLSPYLIDSQVHLINDEECLLVRGGFNHVLKGAMVGRSSSGGFYVSPDVILKTKEQIRYINEEREAIFYSYAKEFSSKLCELLPFINFIDKEFTKFDNYQARVLFAKSRDLKLIKSKKDSKIVLEGFIHPALHNAKPTSVNFSKNILMITGVNAGGKTMLLKSILSAAFMAKYIIPMKLNEHKSHIGGFKQVLAIIDDPQNVKNDISTFAGRMQEFSKIFECRDARSEERR
;
A
#
# COMPACT_ATOMS: atom_id res chain seq x y z
N MET A 1 12.03 -4.01 -7.97
CA MET A 1 12.13 -4.95 -6.83
C MET A 1 11.18 -6.09 -7.09
N ARG A 2 11.64 -7.33 -7.09
CA ARG A 2 10.75 -8.48 -7.28
C ARG A 2 10.02 -8.69 -5.96
N VAL A 3 8.70 -8.49 -5.95
CA VAL A 3 7.85 -9.04 -4.90
C VAL A 3 8.16 -10.54 -4.85
N ASP A 4 8.33 -11.10 -3.64
CA ASP A 4 8.55 -12.55 -3.48
C ASP A 4 7.33 -13.34 -3.94
N ASN A 5 7.05 -13.35 -5.23
CA ASN A 5 6.28 -14.39 -5.89
C ASN A 5 7.19 -15.62 -6.04
N ASN A 6 7.76 -16.06 -4.92
CA ASN A 6 8.41 -17.35 -4.89
C ASN A 6 7.32 -18.38 -4.53
N PRO A 7 6.82 -19.15 -5.50
CA PRO A 7 5.73 -20.11 -5.26
C PRO A 7 6.09 -21.14 -4.16
N LYS A 8 7.38 -21.31 -3.89
CA LYS A 8 7.84 -22.18 -2.80
C LYS A 8 7.60 -21.57 -1.40
N ILE A 9 7.66 -20.23 -1.28
CA ILE A 9 7.41 -19.55 0.00
C ILE A 9 5.93 -19.58 0.31
N ASP A 10 5.08 -19.25 -0.66
CA ASP A 10 3.61 -19.25 -0.47
C ASP A 10 3.08 -20.66 -0.21
N THR A 11 3.62 -21.68 -0.90
CA THR A 11 3.31 -23.09 -0.60
C THR A 11 3.67 -23.44 0.85
N LEU A 12 4.85 -23.04 1.31
CA LEU A 12 5.28 -23.30 2.69
C LEU A 12 4.40 -22.56 3.71
N ILE A 13 4.05 -21.31 3.46
CA ILE A 13 3.13 -20.53 4.31
C ILE A 13 1.79 -21.27 4.47
N ASN A 14 1.24 -21.79 3.38
CA ASN A 14 -0.02 -22.54 3.39
C ASN A 14 0.14 -23.90 4.13
N GLN A 15 1.21 -24.65 3.86
CA GLN A 15 1.49 -25.93 4.55
C GLN A 15 1.65 -25.75 6.07
N LEU A 16 2.15 -24.60 6.49
CA LEU A 16 2.34 -24.26 7.90
C LEU A 16 1.14 -23.54 8.53
N ASP A 17 0.01 -23.39 7.84
CA ASP A 17 -1.18 -22.66 8.29
C ASP A 17 -0.86 -21.21 8.75
N LEU A 18 0.08 -20.55 8.10
CA LEU A 18 0.49 -19.18 8.43
C LEU A 18 -0.21 -18.11 7.58
N GLY A 19 -1.11 -18.51 6.65
CA GLY A 19 -1.73 -17.61 5.67
C GLY A 19 -2.35 -16.38 6.29
N ASP A 20 -3.22 -16.53 7.29
CA ASP A 20 -3.90 -15.43 7.96
C ASP A 20 -2.92 -14.52 8.71
N HIS A 21 -1.94 -15.09 9.40
CA HIS A 21 -0.93 -14.34 10.14
C HIS A 21 -0.10 -13.46 9.20
N ILE A 22 0.34 -14.02 8.07
CA ILE A 22 1.11 -13.28 7.05
C ILE A 22 0.24 -12.25 6.33
N SER A 23 -1.02 -12.57 6.03
CA SER A 23 -1.96 -11.63 5.43
C SER A 23 -2.18 -10.39 6.30
N ILE A 24 -2.38 -10.58 7.61
CA ILE A 24 -2.52 -9.48 8.56
C ILE A 24 -1.20 -8.72 8.69
N PHE A 25 -0.07 -9.40 8.76
CA PHE A 25 1.25 -8.75 8.80
C PHE A 25 1.47 -7.86 7.58
N ARG A 26 1.11 -8.31 6.38
CA ARG A 26 1.22 -7.54 5.13
C ARG A 26 0.44 -6.22 5.15
N GLN A 27 -0.63 -6.11 5.94
CA GLN A 27 -1.42 -4.87 6.06
C GLN A 27 -0.65 -3.73 6.74
N PHE A 28 0.38 -4.05 7.52
CA PHE A 28 1.24 -3.06 8.19
C PHE A 28 2.27 -2.42 7.28
N PHE A 29 2.53 -3.00 6.11
CA PHE A 29 3.38 -2.35 5.12
C PHE A 29 2.70 -1.14 4.49
N SER A 30 3.48 -0.13 4.22
CA SER A 30 3.05 1.07 3.50
C SER A 30 2.76 0.79 2.03
N ARG A 31 3.52 -0.12 1.46
CA ARG A 31 3.39 -0.63 0.08
C ARG A 31 3.70 -2.12 0.02
N GLU A 32 3.29 -2.75 -1.07
CA GLU A 32 3.62 -4.16 -1.28
C GLU A 32 5.14 -4.38 -1.24
N SER A 33 5.58 -5.30 -0.38
CA SER A 33 6.99 -5.54 -0.11
C SER A 33 7.27 -7.02 0.15
N SER A 34 8.53 -7.44 -0.11
CA SER A 34 9.01 -8.77 0.20
C SER A 34 9.06 -9.02 1.71
N LEU A 35 8.75 -10.25 2.12
CA LEU A 35 8.96 -10.69 3.50
C LEU A 35 10.45 -10.79 3.84
N TYR A 36 11.29 -11.07 2.85
CA TYR A 36 12.74 -11.16 3.02
C TYR A 36 13.41 -9.79 2.91
N ILE A 37 14.25 -9.47 3.87
CA ILE A 37 15.09 -8.27 3.86
C ILE A 37 16.49 -8.68 3.42
N GLU A 38 16.94 -8.20 2.26
CA GLU A 38 18.28 -8.49 1.74
C GLU A 38 19.37 -7.85 2.59
N GLY A 39 20.41 -8.60 2.91
CA GLY A 39 21.58 -8.11 3.63
C GLY A 39 21.83 -8.81 4.95
N ASP A 40 22.54 -8.13 5.86
CA ASP A 40 22.90 -8.66 7.18
C ASP A 40 21.71 -8.68 8.14
N GLN A 41 21.24 -9.87 8.46
CA GLN A 41 20.09 -10.07 9.38
C GLN A 41 20.37 -9.53 10.79
N GLU A 42 21.64 -9.52 11.24
CA GLU A 42 22.02 -8.94 12.53
C GLU A 42 21.79 -7.43 12.52
N LEU A 43 22.22 -6.76 11.47
CA LEU A 43 22.03 -5.33 11.30
C LEU A 43 20.54 -4.98 11.20
N HIS A 44 19.75 -5.73 10.41
CA HIS A 44 18.31 -5.52 10.31
C HIS A 44 17.61 -5.67 11.66
N TYR A 45 17.95 -6.71 12.42
CA TYR A 45 17.39 -6.91 13.75
C TYR A 45 17.73 -5.77 14.73
N ARG A 46 18.95 -5.23 14.67
CA ARG A 46 19.34 -4.06 15.47
C ARG A 46 18.49 -2.83 15.14
N TYR A 47 18.26 -2.54 13.85
CA TYR A 47 17.37 -1.44 13.43
C TYR A 47 15.93 -1.66 13.90
N ILE A 48 15.39 -2.90 13.75
CA ILE A 48 14.04 -3.23 14.19
C ILE A 48 13.90 -3.03 15.71
N LYS A 49 14.86 -3.51 16.51
CA LYS A 49 14.85 -3.33 17.99
C LYS A 49 15.01 -1.87 18.39
N ALA A 50 15.85 -1.11 17.70
CA ALA A 50 15.99 0.33 17.97
C ALA A 50 14.68 1.09 17.63
N LEU A 51 14.00 0.71 16.56
CA LEU A 51 12.71 1.30 16.18
C LEU A 51 11.59 0.86 17.13
N ASP A 52 11.63 -0.38 17.66
CA ASP A 52 10.69 -0.90 18.65
C ASP A 52 10.75 -0.13 20.00
N ALA A 53 11.91 0.41 20.33
CA ALA A 53 12.14 1.19 21.54
C ALA A 53 11.58 2.62 21.49
N ILE A 54 11.18 3.10 20.34
CA ILE A 54 10.62 4.45 20.16
C ILE A 54 9.16 4.41 19.74
N GLU A 55 8.43 5.47 20.06
CA GLU A 55 7.09 5.69 19.52
C GLU A 55 7.18 6.45 18.19
N PHE A 56 6.42 6.07 17.21
CA PHE A 56 6.36 6.77 15.92
C PHE A 56 5.00 6.56 15.26
N LYS A 57 4.65 7.47 14.37
CA LYS A 57 3.45 7.34 13.54
C LYS A 57 3.73 6.37 12.39
N ALA A 58 2.76 5.52 12.04
CA ALA A 58 2.86 4.69 10.85
C ALA A 58 3.12 5.55 9.61
N PRO A 59 3.94 5.08 8.66
CA PRO A 59 4.15 5.79 7.40
C PRO A 59 2.86 5.84 6.59
N PRO A 60 2.71 6.86 5.71
CA PRO A 60 1.58 6.91 4.79
C PRO A 60 1.64 5.74 3.80
N LYS A 61 0.49 5.34 3.26
CA LYS A 61 0.46 4.42 2.13
C LYS A 61 1.10 5.09 0.91
N VAL A 62 2.03 4.39 0.28
CA VAL A 62 2.85 4.89 -0.83
C VAL A 62 2.88 3.87 -1.94
N SER A 63 2.72 4.31 -3.19
CA SER A 63 2.86 3.47 -4.37
C SER A 63 4.33 3.08 -4.62
N ASP A 64 4.55 2.03 -5.40
CA ASP A 64 5.89 1.69 -5.90
C ASP A 64 6.40 2.75 -6.87
N PHE A 65 7.68 3.12 -6.74
CA PHE A 65 8.28 4.16 -7.57
C PHE A 65 8.81 3.64 -8.92
N THR A 66 8.61 2.39 -9.27
CA THR A 66 9.14 1.79 -10.51
C THR A 66 8.63 2.53 -11.73
N ASN A 67 7.32 2.77 -11.82
CA ASN A 67 6.73 3.51 -12.94
C ASN A 67 7.16 4.98 -12.95
N ILE A 68 7.19 5.64 -11.78
CA ILE A 68 7.66 7.03 -11.64
C ILE A 68 9.08 7.17 -12.16
N LYS A 69 9.99 6.32 -11.70
CA LYS A 69 11.40 6.30 -12.15
C LYS A 69 11.55 5.99 -13.63
N PHE A 70 10.71 5.10 -14.16
CA PHE A 70 10.70 4.79 -15.59
C PHE A 70 10.30 6.01 -16.44
N HIS A 71 9.23 6.71 -16.05
CA HIS A 71 8.79 7.93 -16.72
C HIS A 71 9.84 9.03 -16.66
N LEU A 72 10.41 9.29 -15.48
CA LEU A 72 11.48 10.28 -15.32
C LEU A 72 12.73 9.96 -16.19
N LYS A 73 13.16 8.69 -16.24
CA LYS A 73 14.29 8.27 -17.11
C LYS A 73 14.04 8.53 -18.59
N LYS A 74 12.77 8.51 -19.00
CA LYS A 74 12.36 8.83 -20.39
C LYS A 74 12.02 10.30 -20.59
N GLN A 75 12.31 11.16 -19.61
CA GLN A 75 11.96 12.57 -19.62
C GLN A 75 10.43 12.80 -19.81
N GLY A 76 9.62 11.88 -19.34
CA GLY A 76 8.17 11.99 -19.35
C GLY A 76 7.66 12.94 -18.28
N VAL A 77 6.44 13.46 -18.47
CA VAL A 77 5.75 14.32 -17.51
C VAL A 77 4.98 13.45 -16.52
N LEU A 78 5.23 13.64 -15.23
CA LEU A 78 4.50 12.99 -14.15
C LEU A 78 3.21 13.75 -13.84
N GLN A 79 2.20 13.04 -13.39
CA GLN A 79 1.01 13.65 -12.78
C GLN A 79 1.30 14.07 -11.34
N PHE A 80 0.54 15.02 -10.80
CA PHE A 80 0.76 15.52 -9.44
C PHE A 80 0.64 14.43 -8.38
N GLU A 81 -0.26 13.47 -8.56
CA GLU A 81 -0.42 12.32 -7.68
C GLU A 81 0.86 11.48 -7.61
N GLN A 82 1.54 11.29 -8.74
CA GLN A 82 2.82 10.56 -8.82
C GLN A 82 3.95 11.35 -8.14
N ILE A 83 3.98 12.66 -8.32
CA ILE A 83 4.95 13.55 -7.65
C ILE A 83 4.71 13.52 -6.14
N PHE A 84 3.46 13.54 -5.72
CA PHE A 84 3.09 13.52 -4.31
C PHE A 84 3.49 12.22 -3.60
N GLU A 85 3.55 11.07 -4.31
CA GLU A 85 4.09 9.84 -3.74
C GLU A 85 5.51 10.02 -3.21
N ILE A 86 6.36 10.74 -3.95
CA ILE A 86 7.72 11.08 -3.53
C ILE A 86 7.69 12.05 -2.34
N VAL A 87 6.84 13.06 -2.41
CA VAL A 87 6.67 14.07 -1.34
C VAL A 87 6.28 13.41 -0.02
N LYS A 88 5.36 12.44 -0.03
CA LYS A 88 4.96 11.68 1.17
C LYS A 88 6.15 11.04 1.87
N VAL A 89 7.03 10.39 1.11
CA VAL A 89 8.22 9.71 1.66
C VAL A 89 9.19 10.73 2.27
N VAL A 90 9.48 11.81 1.56
CA VAL A 90 10.39 12.86 2.05
C VAL A 90 9.84 13.53 3.30
N ARG A 91 8.56 13.89 3.32
CA ARG A 91 7.89 14.46 4.50
C ARG A 91 7.94 13.50 5.69
N TYR A 92 7.79 12.22 5.45
CA TYR A 92 7.85 11.23 6.51
C TYR A 92 9.27 11.09 7.10
N PHE A 93 10.33 11.10 6.27
CA PHE A 93 11.71 11.10 6.78
C PHE A 93 12.04 12.40 7.52
N ARG A 94 11.56 13.53 7.04
CA ARG A 94 11.70 14.82 7.77
C ARG A 94 10.99 14.79 9.12
N TYR A 95 9.85 14.13 9.23
CA TYR A 95 9.20 13.91 10.53
C TYR A 95 10.13 13.22 11.53
N PHE A 96 10.92 12.22 11.11
CA PHE A 96 11.91 11.60 11.97
C PHE A 96 13.09 12.51 12.27
N GLN A 97 13.61 13.24 11.31
CA GLN A 97 14.72 14.20 11.50
C GLN A 97 14.37 15.26 12.53
N ASN A 98 13.16 15.81 12.47
CA ASN A 98 12.69 16.84 13.40
C ASN A 98 12.52 16.33 14.85
N ARG A 99 12.66 15.03 15.08
CA ARG A 99 12.55 14.44 16.42
C ARG A 99 13.91 14.32 17.13
N GLU A 100 15.00 14.64 16.44
CA GLU A 100 16.37 14.62 16.99
C GLU A 100 16.68 13.32 17.74
N LEU A 101 16.38 12.18 17.09
CA LEU A 101 16.55 10.86 17.68
C LEU A 101 18.04 10.53 17.83
N GLU A 102 18.39 9.92 18.96
CA GLU A 102 19.73 9.40 19.20
C GLU A 102 19.93 7.98 18.67
N GLY A 103 21.21 7.54 18.59
CA GLY A 103 21.61 6.20 18.23
C GLY A 103 21.39 5.88 16.75
N ILE A 104 21.31 4.59 16.44
CA ILE A 104 21.35 4.07 15.07
C ILE A 104 20.20 4.60 14.19
N ILE A 105 19.04 4.91 14.75
CA ILE A 105 17.91 5.48 13.99
C ILE A 105 18.19 6.96 13.67
N GLY A 106 18.66 7.75 14.62
CA GLY A 106 19.04 9.14 14.39
C GLY A 106 20.16 9.26 13.36
N GLU A 107 21.23 8.47 13.50
CA GLU A 107 22.32 8.41 12.52
C GLU A 107 21.83 8.04 11.12
N TRP A 108 20.85 7.15 11.03
CA TRP A 108 20.26 6.76 9.74
C TRP A 108 19.43 7.89 9.14
N MET A 109 18.58 8.52 9.93
CA MET A 109 17.72 9.62 9.48
C MET A 109 18.55 10.85 9.07
N ASN A 110 19.65 11.13 9.72
CA ASN A 110 20.55 12.25 9.39
C ASN A 110 21.28 12.06 8.04
N LYS A 111 21.26 10.87 7.46
CA LYS A 111 21.80 10.64 6.10
C LYS A 111 20.86 11.14 4.98
N PHE A 112 19.61 11.46 5.29
CA PHE A 112 18.66 11.98 4.31
C PHE A 112 18.85 13.48 4.12
N LEU A 113 19.81 13.85 3.27
CA LEU A 113 19.99 15.24 2.85
C LEU A 113 18.94 15.56 1.80
N ILE A 114 18.01 16.46 2.17
CA ILE A 114 16.95 16.86 1.26
C ILE A 114 17.49 17.92 0.31
N GLU A 115 17.43 17.63 -0.97
CA GLU A 115 17.89 18.52 -2.03
C GLU A 115 17.05 19.81 -2.09
N PRO A 116 17.66 21.01 -2.14
CA PRO A 116 16.92 22.27 -2.22
C PRO A 116 15.93 22.32 -3.40
N LYS A 117 16.31 21.77 -4.55
CA LYS A 117 15.42 21.67 -5.73
C LYS A 117 14.16 20.85 -5.46
N PHE A 118 14.24 19.86 -4.56
CA PHE A 118 13.06 19.10 -4.16
C PHE A 118 12.12 19.93 -3.30
N LEU A 119 12.63 20.78 -2.42
CA LEU A 119 11.83 21.68 -1.59
C LEU A 119 11.03 22.68 -2.43
N GLU A 120 11.59 23.10 -3.56
CA GLU A 120 10.88 23.97 -4.52
C GLU A 120 9.64 23.28 -5.11
N VAL A 121 9.71 21.96 -5.33
CA VAL A 121 8.56 21.18 -5.81
C VAL A 121 7.59 20.90 -4.67
N GLU A 122 8.09 20.46 -3.51
CA GLU A 122 7.29 20.07 -2.37
C GLU A 122 6.36 21.16 -1.86
N ARG A 123 6.79 22.43 -1.86
CA ARG A 123 6.02 23.57 -1.36
C ARG A 123 4.66 23.76 -2.02
N TYR A 124 4.53 23.29 -3.27
CA TYR A 124 3.28 23.41 -4.03
C TYR A 124 2.23 22.34 -3.64
N PHE A 125 2.54 21.44 -2.74
CA PHE A 125 1.61 20.39 -2.33
C PHE A 125 1.08 20.64 -0.92
N THR A 126 -0.25 20.66 -0.78
CA THR A 126 -0.94 20.68 0.51
C THR A 126 -0.64 19.39 1.31
N HIS A 127 -1.09 19.32 2.56
CA HIS A 127 -1.01 18.09 3.35
C HIS A 127 -1.79 16.93 2.74
N GLU A 128 -2.89 17.23 2.05
CA GLU A 128 -3.75 16.25 1.39
C GLU A 128 -3.22 15.80 0.01
N GLY A 129 -2.15 16.41 -0.48
CA GLY A 129 -1.54 16.08 -1.77
C GLY A 129 -2.12 16.81 -2.97
N LYS A 130 -2.96 17.81 -2.74
CA LYS A 130 -3.44 18.67 -3.81
C LYS A 130 -2.41 19.76 -4.12
N PHE A 131 -2.36 20.17 -5.37
CA PHE A 131 -1.61 21.36 -5.75
C PHE A 131 -2.22 22.57 -5.05
N ASP A 132 -1.40 23.39 -4.41
CA ASP A 132 -1.84 24.62 -3.73
C ASP A 132 -1.94 25.79 -4.73
N GLU A 133 -3.14 25.97 -5.24
CA GLU A 133 -3.45 27.03 -6.21
C GLU A 133 -3.23 28.45 -5.65
N ASN A 134 -3.15 28.60 -4.32
CA ASN A 134 -2.91 29.92 -3.70
C ASN A 134 -1.48 30.42 -3.92
N LEU A 135 -0.56 29.53 -4.33
CA LEU A 135 0.82 29.89 -4.65
C LEU A 135 1.03 30.43 -6.07
N ASP A 136 -0.02 30.37 -6.90
CA ASP A 136 -0.04 30.94 -8.26
C ASP A 136 -1.21 31.91 -8.38
N GLU A 137 -0.91 33.20 -8.59
CA GLU A 137 -1.91 34.26 -8.66
C GLU A 137 -2.93 34.02 -9.79
N THR A 138 -2.45 33.52 -10.94
CA THR A 138 -3.32 33.24 -12.09
C THR A 138 -4.30 32.13 -11.80
N LEU A 139 -3.81 30.98 -11.22
CA LEU A 139 -4.67 29.87 -10.83
C LEU A 139 -5.68 30.27 -9.76
N PHE A 140 -5.25 31.06 -8.78
CA PHE A 140 -6.14 31.58 -7.74
C PHE A 140 -7.28 32.43 -8.34
N HIS A 141 -6.96 33.35 -9.27
CA HIS A 141 -7.97 34.17 -9.95
C HIS A 141 -8.90 33.33 -10.83
N LEU A 142 -8.36 32.39 -11.61
CA LEU A 142 -9.16 31.47 -12.42
C LEU A 142 -10.09 30.61 -11.56
N GLY A 143 -9.57 30.06 -10.43
CA GLY A 143 -10.36 29.32 -9.47
C GLY A 143 -11.50 30.14 -8.85
N SER A 144 -11.25 31.41 -8.55
CA SER A 144 -12.26 32.35 -8.03
C SER A 144 -13.35 32.61 -9.06
N ARG A 145 -12.99 32.84 -10.34
CA ARG A 145 -13.94 33.01 -11.45
C ARG A 145 -14.81 31.77 -11.66
N VAL A 146 -14.26 30.54 -11.55
CA VAL A 146 -15.07 29.31 -11.63
C VAL A 146 -16.11 29.26 -10.50
N LYS A 147 -15.74 29.65 -9.27
CA LYS A 147 -16.66 29.69 -8.12
C LYS A 147 -17.78 30.72 -8.37
N GLU A 148 -17.44 31.92 -8.88
CA GLU A 148 -18.39 32.96 -9.22
C GLU A 148 -19.37 32.47 -10.30
N HIS A 149 -18.89 31.89 -11.40
CA HIS A 149 -19.74 31.37 -12.46
C HIS A 149 -20.67 30.25 -11.95
N LYS A 150 -20.21 29.38 -11.09
CA LYS A 150 -21.06 28.35 -10.44
C LYS A 150 -22.14 28.96 -9.54
N ALA A 151 -21.81 30.02 -8.80
CA ALA A 151 -22.80 30.78 -8.03
C ALA A 151 -23.85 31.43 -8.94
N ASN A 152 -23.43 32.02 -10.04
CA ASN A 152 -24.31 32.64 -11.04
C ASN A 152 -25.25 31.61 -11.69
N ILE A 153 -24.80 30.36 -11.95
CA ILE A 153 -25.66 29.27 -12.43
C ILE A 153 -26.76 29.01 -11.39
N ASN A 154 -26.39 28.81 -10.13
CA ASN A 154 -27.35 28.51 -9.07
C ASN A 154 -28.37 29.64 -8.88
N GLU A 155 -27.93 30.89 -8.91
CA GLU A 155 -28.81 32.04 -8.81
C GLU A 155 -29.74 32.17 -10.02
N SER A 156 -29.25 31.95 -11.22
CA SER A 156 -30.03 31.94 -12.44
C SER A 156 -31.10 30.87 -12.45
N LEU A 157 -30.75 29.64 -12.03
CA LEU A 157 -31.71 28.55 -11.88
C LEU A 157 -32.79 28.89 -10.86
N LYS A 158 -32.40 29.43 -9.70
CA LYS A 158 -33.36 29.89 -8.67
C LYS A 158 -34.32 30.97 -9.19
N ARG A 159 -33.81 31.94 -9.96
CA ARG A 159 -34.64 32.98 -10.58
C ARG A 159 -35.61 32.39 -11.61
N LEU A 160 -35.15 31.42 -12.41
CA LEU A 160 -36.00 30.79 -13.44
C LEU A 160 -37.10 29.91 -12.79
N THR A 161 -36.76 29.13 -11.78
CA THR A 161 -37.74 28.27 -11.08
C THR A 161 -38.77 29.05 -10.28
N SER A 162 -38.42 30.25 -9.75
CA SER A 162 -39.32 31.12 -9.01
C SER A 162 -40.04 32.16 -9.88
N SER A 163 -39.80 32.15 -11.21
CA SER A 163 -40.40 33.14 -12.13
C SER A 163 -41.89 32.93 -12.31
N GLN A 164 -42.71 33.90 -11.92
CA GLN A 164 -44.16 33.88 -12.14
C GLN A 164 -44.54 33.80 -13.63
N LYS A 165 -43.67 34.30 -14.52
CA LYS A 165 -43.89 34.27 -15.97
C LYS A 165 -43.64 32.86 -16.56
N LEU A 166 -42.72 32.10 -15.98
CA LEU A 166 -42.40 30.75 -16.45
C LEU A 166 -43.20 29.66 -15.74
N SER A 167 -43.63 29.89 -14.51
CA SER A 167 -44.36 28.92 -13.69
C SER A 167 -45.54 28.22 -14.40
N PRO A 168 -46.41 28.91 -15.21
CA PRO A 168 -47.50 28.23 -15.92
C PRO A 168 -47.04 27.23 -16.95
N TYR A 169 -45.83 27.36 -17.46
CA TYR A 169 -45.26 26.54 -18.53
C TYR A 169 -44.32 25.44 -18.00
N LEU A 170 -43.95 25.48 -16.72
CA LEU A 170 -43.19 24.43 -16.07
C LEU A 170 -44.14 23.33 -15.58
N ILE A 171 -43.68 22.07 -15.61
CA ILE A 171 -44.40 20.95 -15.03
C ILE A 171 -44.20 20.95 -13.50
N ASP A 172 -42.95 21.26 -13.09
CA ASP A 172 -42.59 21.44 -11.68
C ASP A 172 -41.56 22.59 -11.53
N SER A 173 -41.22 22.95 -10.29
CA SER A 173 -40.24 23.99 -9.97
C SER A 173 -38.87 23.42 -9.62
N GLN A 174 -38.60 22.16 -9.99
CA GLN A 174 -37.35 21.49 -9.67
C GLN A 174 -36.33 21.66 -10.80
N VAL A 175 -35.04 21.64 -10.42
CA VAL A 175 -33.94 21.53 -11.38
C VAL A 175 -33.62 20.05 -11.56
N HIS A 176 -33.67 19.57 -12.76
CA HIS A 176 -33.37 18.20 -13.13
C HIS A 176 -31.97 18.16 -13.75
N LEU A 177 -31.18 17.15 -13.36
CA LEU A 177 -29.89 16.88 -13.98
C LEU A 177 -30.07 15.76 -15.03
N ILE A 178 -29.93 16.12 -16.30
CA ILE A 178 -30.08 15.17 -17.43
C ILE A 178 -28.81 15.25 -18.27
N ASN A 179 -28.08 14.15 -18.42
CA ASN A 179 -26.79 14.09 -19.13
C ASN A 179 -25.81 15.19 -18.67
N ASP A 180 -25.67 15.38 -17.36
CA ASP A 180 -24.84 16.41 -16.72
C ASP A 180 -25.23 17.87 -17.04
N GLU A 181 -26.45 18.08 -17.58
CA GLU A 181 -27.01 19.40 -17.82
C GLU A 181 -28.15 19.70 -16.84
N GLU A 182 -28.10 20.88 -16.22
CA GLU A 182 -29.20 21.42 -15.41
C GLU A 182 -30.34 21.85 -16.30
N CYS A 183 -31.47 21.17 -16.15
CA CYS A 183 -32.66 21.36 -16.98
C CYS A 183 -33.86 21.77 -16.14
N LEU A 184 -34.80 22.49 -16.76
CA LEU A 184 -36.14 22.70 -16.26
C LEU A 184 -37.11 21.86 -17.09
N LEU A 185 -38.13 21.30 -16.44
CA LEU A 185 -39.12 20.47 -17.10
C LEU A 185 -40.27 21.34 -17.61
N VAL A 186 -40.31 21.53 -18.92
CA VAL A 186 -41.28 22.42 -19.63
C VAL A 186 -42.41 21.57 -20.20
N ARG A 187 -43.65 22.05 -20.15
CA ARG A 187 -44.81 21.40 -20.70
C ARG A 187 -44.73 21.25 -22.23
N GLY A 188 -45.28 20.15 -22.75
CA GLY A 188 -45.34 19.90 -24.16
C GLY A 188 -46.02 21.06 -24.94
N GLY A 189 -45.42 21.44 -26.06
CA GLY A 189 -45.87 22.58 -26.87
C GLY A 189 -45.35 23.98 -26.45
N PHE A 190 -44.74 24.09 -25.29
CA PHE A 190 -44.23 25.37 -24.73
C PHE A 190 -42.70 25.43 -24.60
N ASN A 191 -41.99 24.51 -25.25
CA ASN A 191 -40.51 24.47 -25.21
C ASN A 191 -39.86 25.76 -25.75
N HIS A 192 -40.55 26.57 -26.54
CA HIS A 192 -40.05 27.86 -27.07
C HIS A 192 -40.11 29.00 -26.03
N VAL A 193 -40.82 28.83 -24.92
CA VAL A 193 -40.98 29.87 -23.88
C VAL A 193 -39.69 30.03 -23.07
N LEU A 194 -38.93 28.95 -22.87
CA LEU A 194 -37.62 28.98 -22.24
C LEU A 194 -36.56 28.84 -23.33
N LYS A 195 -35.80 29.95 -23.58
CA LYS A 195 -34.65 29.89 -24.50
C LYS A 195 -33.60 28.93 -23.95
N GLY A 196 -33.31 27.86 -24.68
CA GLY A 196 -32.36 26.84 -24.27
C GLY A 196 -32.34 25.63 -25.19
N ALA A 197 -31.45 24.71 -24.92
CA ALA A 197 -31.34 23.46 -25.63
C ALA A 197 -32.28 22.40 -25.03
N MET A 198 -32.97 21.67 -25.87
CA MET A 198 -33.76 20.50 -25.47
C MET A 198 -32.81 19.32 -25.28
N VAL A 199 -32.67 18.86 -24.04
CA VAL A 199 -31.74 17.77 -23.66
C VAL A 199 -32.45 16.41 -23.66
N GLY A 200 -33.75 16.37 -23.37
CA GLY A 200 -34.51 15.12 -23.31
C GLY A 200 -36.02 15.33 -23.26
N ARG A 201 -36.75 14.22 -23.25
CA ARG A 201 -38.19 14.19 -23.13
C ARG A 201 -38.62 13.36 -21.92
N SER A 202 -39.59 13.88 -21.17
CA SER A 202 -40.16 13.17 -20.03
C SER A 202 -41.21 12.16 -20.52
N SER A 203 -41.41 11.08 -19.75
CA SER A 203 -42.51 10.11 -19.97
C SER A 203 -43.90 10.75 -19.88
N SER A 204 -44.05 11.89 -19.18
CA SER A 204 -45.28 12.67 -19.09
C SER A 204 -45.51 13.64 -20.27
N GLY A 205 -44.68 13.58 -21.31
CA GLY A 205 -44.81 14.40 -22.51
C GLY A 205 -44.17 15.80 -22.41
N GLY A 206 -43.52 16.13 -21.33
CA GLY A 206 -42.72 17.36 -21.16
C GLY A 206 -41.34 17.26 -21.77
N PHE A 207 -40.65 18.40 -21.85
CA PHE A 207 -39.28 18.51 -22.35
C PHE A 207 -38.34 19.00 -21.27
N TYR A 208 -37.18 18.35 -21.14
CA TYR A 208 -36.08 18.85 -20.34
C TYR A 208 -35.31 19.87 -21.18
N VAL A 209 -35.35 21.13 -20.75
CA VAL A 209 -34.70 22.24 -21.45
C VAL A 209 -33.61 22.82 -20.54
N SER A 210 -32.36 22.80 -21.03
CA SER A 210 -31.26 23.50 -20.38
C SER A 210 -31.23 24.93 -20.86
N PRO A 211 -31.35 25.94 -19.94
CA PRO A 211 -31.46 27.34 -20.33
C PRO A 211 -30.17 27.86 -20.99
N ASP A 212 -30.29 28.67 -22.05
CA ASP A 212 -29.13 29.27 -22.75
C ASP A 212 -28.17 30.00 -21.82
N VAL A 213 -28.70 30.68 -20.79
CA VAL A 213 -27.89 31.40 -19.82
C VAL A 213 -26.97 30.44 -19.03
N ILE A 214 -27.47 29.23 -18.73
CA ILE A 214 -26.70 28.20 -18.04
C ILE A 214 -25.67 27.60 -18.97
N LEU A 215 -26.06 27.24 -20.20
CA LEU A 215 -25.16 26.70 -21.22
C LEU A 215 -23.98 27.63 -21.50
N LYS A 216 -24.24 28.94 -21.67
CA LYS A 216 -23.21 29.95 -21.89
C LYS A 216 -22.25 30.06 -20.69
N THR A 217 -22.79 30.03 -19.48
CA THR A 217 -21.95 30.09 -18.27
C THR A 217 -21.11 28.85 -18.11
N LYS A 218 -21.65 27.66 -18.41
CA LYS A 218 -20.89 26.40 -18.44
C LYS A 218 -19.77 26.42 -19.48
N GLU A 219 -20.04 26.97 -20.65
CA GLU A 219 -19.01 27.14 -21.68
C GLU A 219 -17.88 28.06 -21.19
N GLN A 220 -18.17 29.16 -20.50
CA GLN A 220 -17.16 30.00 -19.87
C GLN A 220 -16.34 29.22 -18.81
N ILE A 221 -17.01 28.44 -17.96
CA ILE A 221 -16.32 27.56 -16.99
C ILE A 221 -15.40 26.57 -17.71
N ARG A 222 -15.83 26.00 -18.83
CA ARG A 222 -15.01 25.07 -19.62
C ARG A 222 -13.74 25.75 -20.11
N TYR A 223 -13.83 26.95 -20.71
CA TYR A 223 -12.65 27.68 -21.15
C TYR A 223 -11.69 28.02 -20.00
N ILE A 224 -12.22 28.44 -18.84
CA ILE A 224 -11.40 28.72 -17.67
C ILE A 224 -10.69 27.42 -17.19
N ASN A 225 -11.37 26.29 -17.20
CA ASN A 225 -10.76 25.01 -16.81
C ASN A 225 -9.69 24.56 -17.82
N GLU A 226 -9.90 24.74 -19.12
CA GLU A 226 -8.88 24.48 -20.14
C GLU A 226 -7.61 25.33 -19.92
N GLU A 227 -7.78 26.62 -19.57
CA GLU A 227 -6.68 27.50 -19.20
C GLU A 227 -5.95 27.02 -17.93
N ARG A 228 -6.69 26.60 -16.88
CA ARG A 228 -6.13 26.04 -15.67
C ARG A 228 -5.34 24.75 -15.93
N GLU A 229 -5.89 23.85 -16.74
CA GLU A 229 -5.22 22.60 -17.11
C GLU A 229 -3.90 22.84 -17.85
N ALA A 230 -3.84 23.85 -18.72
CA ALA A 230 -2.60 24.24 -19.40
C ALA A 230 -1.53 24.71 -18.40
N ILE A 231 -1.93 25.49 -17.37
CA ILE A 231 -1.01 25.94 -16.32
C ILE A 231 -0.56 24.74 -15.46
N PHE A 232 -1.48 23.87 -15.03
CA PHE A 232 -1.12 22.65 -14.29
C PHE A 232 -0.15 21.76 -15.07
N TYR A 233 -0.37 21.59 -16.36
CA TYR A 233 0.54 20.84 -17.21
C TYR A 233 1.93 21.46 -17.27
N SER A 234 2.04 22.80 -17.31
CA SER A 234 3.33 23.50 -17.31
C SER A 234 4.09 23.26 -16.02
N TYR A 235 3.42 23.30 -14.85
CA TYR A 235 4.00 22.94 -13.56
C TYR A 235 4.40 21.49 -13.49
N ALA A 236 3.54 20.57 -13.95
CA ALA A 236 3.85 19.15 -13.98
C ALA A 236 5.12 18.85 -14.81
N LYS A 237 5.26 19.53 -15.95
CA LYS A 237 6.45 19.45 -16.81
C LYS A 237 7.71 20.01 -16.13
N GLU A 238 7.60 21.18 -15.50
CA GLU A 238 8.72 21.79 -14.76
C GLU A 238 9.16 20.90 -13.60
N PHE A 239 8.21 20.43 -12.79
CA PHE A 239 8.50 19.55 -11.65
C PHE A 239 9.11 18.23 -12.11
N SER A 240 8.60 17.64 -13.18
CA SER A 240 9.17 16.41 -13.75
C SER A 240 10.59 16.60 -14.22
N SER A 241 10.91 17.77 -14.81
CA SER A 241 12.28 18.10 -15.21
C SER A 241 13.21 18.20 -13.99
N LYS A 242 12.81 18.92 -12.94
CA LYS A 242 13.56 19.01 -11.68
C LYS A 242 13.76 17.63 -11.03
N LEU A 243 12.72 16.81 -11.00
CA LEU A 243 12.80 15.46 -10.43
C LEU A 243 13.64 14.51 -11.28
N CYS A 244 13.70 14.71 -12.59
CA CYS A 244 14.62 13.96 -13.46
C CYS A 244 16.08 14.19 -13.08
N GLU A 245 16.47 15.43 -12.78
CA GLU A 245 17.81 15.77 -12.29
C GLU A 245 18.09 15.12 -10.92
N LEU A 246 17.04 14.91 -10.11
CA LEU A 246 17.11 14.33 -8.78
C LEU A 246 16.91 12.80 -8.76
N LEU A 247 16.99 12.10 -9.88
CA LEU A 247 16.86 10.65 -9.95
C LEU A 247 17.77 9.87 -8.98
N PRO A 248 19.04 10.24 -8.74
CA PRO A 248 19.88 9.58 -7.75
C PRO A 248 19.29 9.70 -6.33
N PHE A 249 18.82 10.89 -5.97
CA PHE A 249 18.14 11.15 -4.68
C PHE A 249 16.85 10.32 -4.57
N ILE A 250 16.01 10.30 -5.60
CA ILE A 250 14.77 9.51 -5.62
C ILE A 250 15.05 8.02 -5.47
N ASN A 251 16.08 7.50 -6.12
CA ASN A 251 16.50 6.09 -5.96
C ASN A 251 16.98 5.79 -4.54
N PHE A 252 17.70 6.72 -3.92
CA PHE A 252 18.18 6.60 -2.55
C PHE A 252 17.01 6.54 -1.57
N ILE A 253 16.10 7.52 -1.61
CA ILE A 253 14.94 7.56 -0.68
C ILE A 253 14.01 6.36 -0.87
N ASP A 254 13.79 5.91 -2.11
CA ASP A 254 12.98 4.74 -2.42
C ASP A 254 13.56 3.46 -1.79
N LYS A 255 14.87 3.26 -1.92
CA LYS A 255 15.59 2.12 -1.34
C LYS A 255 15.52 2.16 0.19
N GLU A 256 15.79 3.32 0.78
CA GLU A 256 15.80 3.46 2.23
C GLU A 256 14.38 3.39 2.82
N PHE A 257 13.38 3.91 2.10
CA PHE A 257 11.98 3.76 2.51
C PHE A 257 11.53 2.30 2.49
N THR A 258 11.95 1.52 1.50
CA THR A 258 11.67 0.07 1.47
C THR A 258 12.23 -0.65 2.69
N LYS A 259 13.46 -0.31 3.11
CA LYS A 259 14.06 -0.88 4.34
C LYS A 259 13.27 -0.44 5.58
N PHE A 260 12.98 0.86 5.67
CA PHE A 260 12.23 1.41 6.78
C PHE A 260 10.84 0.78 6.88
N ASP A 261 10.13 0.65 5.77
CA ASP A 261 8.80 0.04 5.71
C ASP A 261 8.82 -1.41 6.19
N ASN A 262 9.86 -2.16 5.83
CA ASN A 262 10.08 -3.51 6.34
C ASN A 262 10.29 -3.56 7.86
N TYR A 263 11.00 -2.59 8.44
CA TYR A 263 11.25 -2.56 9.87
C TYR A 263 10.02 -2.10 10.66
N GLN A 264 9.39 -1.02 10.22
CA GLN A 264 8.21 -0.47 10.88
C GLN A 264 7.02 -1.44 10.87
N ALA A 265 6.81 -2.16 9.76
CA ALA A 265 5.73 -3.15 9.66
C ALA A 265 5.87 -4.26 10.73
N ARG A 266 7.11 -4.73 10.96
CA ARG A 266 7.41 -5.72 12.02
C ARG A 266 7.15 -5.17 13.41
N VAL A 267 7.59 -3.95 13.67
CA VAL A 267 7.41 -3.29 14.97
C VAL A 267 5.94 -3.01 15.26
N LEU A 268 5.22 -2.41 14.31
CA LEU A 268 3.81 -2.08 14.49
C LEU A 268 2.94 -3.33 14.60
N PHE A 269 3.21 -4.36 13.80
CA PHE A 269 2.53 -5.63 13.92
C PHE A 269 2.80 -6.30 15.27
N ALA A 270 4.05 -6.31 15.73
CA ALA A 270 4.41 -6.84 17.04
C ALA A 270 3.66 -6.13 18.18
N LYS A 271 3.67 -4.80 18.17
CA LYS A 271 2.96 -3.97 19.17
C LYS A 271 1.46 -4.17 19.16
N SER A 272 0.84 -4.25 17.97
CA SER A 272 -0.62 -4.37 17.83
C SER A 272 -1.20 -5.67 18.39
N ARG A 273 -0.39 -6.74 18.51
CA ARG A 273 -0.81 -8.08 18.92
C ARG A 273 -0.03 -8.66 20.09
N ASP A 274 0.78 -7.87 20.77
CA ASP A 274 1.69 -8.31 21.82
C ASP A 274 2.53 -9.53 21.40
N LEU A 275 3.15 -9.42 20.21
CA LEU A 275 4.06 -10.43 19.69
C LEU A 275 5.51 -10.04 19.99
N LYS A 276 6.39 -11.02 19.95
CA LYS A 276 7.83 -10.83 20.21
C LYS A 276 8.62 -10.96 18.91
N LEU A 277 9.68 -10.16 18.84
CA LEU A 277 10.62 -10.13 17.73
C LEU A 277 11.82 -10.99 18.07
N ILE A 278 11.96 -12.10 17.40
CA ILE A 278 13.11 -13.00 17.52
C ILE A 278 13.77 -13.15 16.14
N LYS A 279 15.09 -13.19 16.12
CA LYS A 279 15.88 -13.52 14.93
C LYS A 279 16.50 -14.91 15.09
N SER A 280 16.81 -15.55 13.97
CA SER A 280 17.60 -16.76 13.96
C SER A 280 19.06 -16.52 14.40
N LYS A 281 19.66 -17.46 15.11
CA LYS A 281 21.06 -17.45 15.55
C LYS A 281 21.95 -18.32 14.64
N LYS A 282 23.28 -18.25 14.82
CA LYS A 282 24.24 -18.92 13.91
C LYS A 282 24.42 -20.44 14.18
N ASP A 283 23.58 -21.04 15.00
CA ASP A 283 23.58 -22.49 15.28
C ASP A 283 22.32 -23.18 14.76
N SER A 284 22.15 -24.47 15.05
CA SER A 284 20.99 -25.27 14.63
C SER A 284 20.05 -25.66 15.76
N LYS A 285 20.21 -25.09 16.98
CA LYS A 285 19.38 -25.42 18.13
C LYS A 285 18.01 -24.75 18.02
N ILE A 286 16.98 -25.45 18.46
CA ILE A 286 15.65 -24.91 18.65
C ILE A 286 15.21 -25.12 20.09
N VAL A 287 15.04 -24.05 20.81
CA VAL A 287 14.41 -24.03 22.13
C VAL A 287 13.22 -23.09 22.03
N LEU A 288 12.03 -23.59 22.08
CA LEU A 288 10.81 -22.83 22.13
C LEU A 288 10.25 -22.87 23.54
N GLU A 289 9.92 -21.73 24.09
CA GLU A 289 9.25 -21.61 25.39
C GLU A 289 7.99 -20.75 25.24
N GLY A 290 6.86 -21.37 25.50
CA GLY A 290 5.59 -20.69 25.46
C GLY A 290 5.14 -20.27 24.05
N PHE A 291 5.58 -20.97 23.01
CA PHE A 291 5.19 -20.67 21.64
C PHE A 291 3.72 -21.02 21.39
N ILE A 292 2.97 -20.09 20.80
CA ILE A 292 1.60 -20.31 20.37
C ILE A 292 1.56 -20.18 18.83
N HIS A 293 1.15 -21.27 18.17
CA HIS A 293 1.02 -21.28 16.73
C HIS A 293 -0.11 -20.31 16.29
N PRO A 294 0.12 -19.41 15.31
CA PRO A 294 -0.85 -18.38 14.93
C PRO A 294 -2.22 -18.88 14.49
N ALA A 295 -2.29 -20.06 13.89
CA ALA A 295 -3.56 -20.67 13.45
C ALA A 295 -4.40 -21.24 14.60
N LEU A 296 -3.89 -21.29 15.83
CA LEU A 296 -4.59 -21.91 16.96
C LEU A 296 -5.20 -20.82 17.86
N HIS A 297 -6.52 -20.89 18.03
CA HIS A 297 -7.23 -20.08 19.00
C HIS A 297 -7.25 -20.78 20.36
N ASN A 298 -6.93 -20.05 21.44
CA ASN A 298 -6.93 -20.57 22.83
C ASN A 298 -6.09 -21.84 23.06
N ALA A 299 -5.02 -21.99 22.30
CA ALA A 299 -4.14 -23.13 22.44
C ALA A 299 -3.25 -23.05 23.67
N LYS A 300 -2.90 -24.22 24.23
CA LYS A 300 -1.86 -24.31 25.24
C LYS A 300 -0.52 -23.95 24.62
N PRO A 301 0.31 -23.12 25.31
CA PRO A 301 1.64 -22.82 24.84
C PRO A 301 2.49 -24.09 24.67
N THR A 302 3.27 -24.12 23.59
CA THR A 302 4.17 -25.23 23.27
C THR A 302 5.58 -24.89 23.73
N SER A 303 6.22 -25.83 24.46
CA SER A 303 7.64 -25.75 24.83
C SER A 303 8.38 -26.96 24.28
N VAL A 304 9.49 -26.71 23.58
CA VAL A 304 10.32 -27.76 22.95
C VAL A 304 11.79 -27.39 23.11
N ASN A 305 12.60 -28.39 23.48
CA ASN A 305 14.05 -28.26 23.48
C ASN A 305 14.67 -29.32 22.57
N PHE A 306 15.26 -28.85 21.48
CA PHE A 306 15.81 -29.70 20.45
C PHE A 306 17.17 -29.17 20.00
N SER A 307 18.22 -29.91 20.28
CA SER A 307 19.62 -29.51 20.00
C SER A 307 20.38 -30.51 19.11
N LYS A 308 19.73 -31.62 18.70
CA LYS A 308 20.33 -32.64 17.84
C LYS A 308 19.81 -32.53 16.41
N ASN A 309 20.45 -33.25 15.49
CA ASN A 309 20.13 -33.16 14.04
C ASN A 309 18.79 -33.81 13.68
N ILE A 310 18.28 -34.72 14.52
CA ILE A 310 17.05 -35.48 14.28
C ILE A 310 16.16 -35.38 15.51
N LEU A 311 14.89 -35.03 15.31
CA LEU A 311 13.84 -35.09 16.31
C LEU A 311 12.75 -36.04 15.82
N MET A 312 12.49 -37.12 16.58
CA MET A 312 11.37 -38.02 16.33
C MET A 312 10.19 -37.63 17.23
N ILE A 313 9.03 -37.37 16.64
CA ILE A 313 7.79 -37.07 17.34
C ILE A 313 6.86 -38.28 17.24
N THR A 314 6.58 -38.94 18.35
CA THR A 314 5.70 -40.10 18.43
C THR A 314 4.51 -39.85 19.33
N GLY A 315 3.47 -40.62 19.19
CA GLY A 315 2.24 -40.52 20.02
C GLY A 315 1.00 -41.04 19.29
N VAL A 316 -0.13 -41.00 19.97
CA VAL A 316 -1.43 -41.46 19.43
C VAL A 316 -1.91 -40.56 18.26
N ASN A 317 -2.73 -41.13 17.40
CA ASN A 317 -3.37 -40.35 16.34
C ASN A 317 -4.31 -39.28 16.98
N ALA A 318 -4.42 -38.10 16.35
CA ALA A 318 -5.07 -36.92 16.92
C ALA A 318 -4.40 -36.31 18.18
N GLY A 319 -3.21 -36.81 18.59
CA GLY A 319 -2.46 -36.28 19.75
C GLY A 319 -1.68 -34.97 19.47
N GLY A 320 -1.96 -34.24 18.38
CA GLY A 320 -1.31 -32.96 18.09
C GLY A 320 0.08 -33.03 17.47
N LYS A 321 0.56 -34.23 17.04
CA LYS A 321 1.90 -34.43 16.44
C LYS A 321 2.17 -33.51 15.26
N THR A 322 1.22 -33.41 14.32
CA THR A 322 1.33 -32.56 13.12
C THR A 322 1.37 -31.09 13.49
N MET A 323 0.57 -30.66 14.47
CA MET A 323 0.60 -29.29 14.95
C MET A 323 1.88 -28.93 15.67
N LEU A 324 2.47 -29.88 16.42
CA LEU A 324 3.78 -29.66 17.03
C LEU A 324 4.86 -29.49 15.95
N LEU A 325 4.83 -30.34 14.91
CA LEU A 325 5.75 -30.20 13.76
C LEU A 325 5.57 -28.86 13.06
N LYS A 326 4.32 -28.49 12.74
CA LYS A 326 4.01 -27.19 12.17
C LYS A 326 4.49 -26.06 13.07
N SER A 327 4.31 -26.13 14.38
CA SER A 327 4.76 -25.13 15.35
C SER A 327 6.28 -24.93 15.32
N ILE A 328 7.06 -26.00 15.29
CA ILE A 328 8.53 -25.92 15.22
C ILE A 328 8.99 -25.27 13.90
N LEU A 329 8.42 -25.73 12.78
CA LEU A 329 8.76 -25.21 11.46
C LEU A 329 8.31 -23.75 11.28
N SER A 330 7.13 -23.40 11.79
CA SER A 330 6.62 -22.01 11.77
C SER A 330 7.51 -21.08 12.59
N ALA A 331 7.96 -21.49 13.77
CA ALA A 331 8.88 -20.70 14.58
C ALA A 331 10.22 -20.47 13.85
N ALA A 332 10.77 -21.54 13.22
CA ALA A 332 12.00 -21.43 12.43
C ALA A 332 11.81 -20.51 11.19
N PHE A 333 10.70 -20.63 10.49
CA PHE A 333 10.35 -19.78 9.37
C PHE A 333 10.21 -18.30 9.80
N MET A 334 9.41 -18.04 10.83
CA MET A 334 9.19 -16.67 11.32
C MET A 334 10.48 -16.05 11.85
N ALA A 335 11.32 -16.77 12.58
CA ALA A 335 12.61 -16.27 13.04
C ALA A 335 13.57 -15.94 11.88
N LYS A 336 13.57 -16.74 10.81
CA LYS A 336 14.36 -16.49 9.60
C LYS A 336 14.00 -15.16 8.91
N TYR A 337 12.71 -14.84 8.87
CA TYR A 337 12.20 -13.61 8.23
C TYR A 337 11.95 -12.47 9.24
N ILE A 338 12.31 -12.67 10.52
CA ILE A 338 12.07 -11.73 11.63
C ILE A 338 10.59 -11.34 11.70
N ILE A 339 9.69 -12.29 11.47
CA ILE A 339 8.24 -12.08 11.57
C ILE A 339 7.85 -12.24 13.05
N PRO A 340 7.12 -11.27 13.63
CA PRO A 340 6.69 -11.31 15.02
C PRO A 340 5.83 -12.54 15.32
N MET A 341 6.08 -13.17 16.50
CA MET A 341 5.40 -14.37 16.95
C MET A 341 5.14 -14.37 18.46
N LYS A 342 4.22 -15.19 18.92
CA LYS A 342 3.90 -15.28 20.35
C LYS A 342 4.73 -16.35 21.02
N LEU A 343 5.68 -15.94 21.88
CA LEU A 343 6.53 -16.84 22.67
C LEU A 343 7.25 -16.04 23.79
N ASN A 344 7.98 -16.75 24.67
CA ASN A 344 8.87 -16.11 25.63
C ASN A 344 10.25 -15.85 24.96
N GLU A 345 10.55 -14.60 24.60
CA GLU A 345 11.77 -14.24 23.86
C GLU A 345 13.05 -14.50 24.65
N HIS A 346 13.02 -14.39 25.97
CA HIS A 346 14.20 -14.54 26.83
C HIS A 346 14.58 -16.04 27.04
N LYS A 347 13.61 -16.93 26.98
CA LYS A 347 13.81 -18.38 27.18
C LYS A 347 13.85 -19.17 25.86
N SER A 348 13.53 -18.52 24.75
CA SER A 348 13.52 -19.15 23.43
C SER A 348 14.81 -18.88 22.65
N HIS A 349 15.23 -19.88 21.88
CA HIS A 349 16.39 -19.83 21.01
C HIS A 349 16.08 -20.55 19.72
N ILE A 350 16.22 -19.87 18.59
CA ILE A 350 15.93 -20.44 17.28
C ILE A 350 17.18 -20.34 16.42
N GLY A 351 17.72 -21.45 16.00
CA GLY A 351 18.88 -21.54 15.13
C GLY A 351 18.62 -21.04 13.72
N GLY A 352 19.66 -20.73 12.98
CA GLY A 352 19.61 -20.21 11.61
C GLY A 352 19.63 -21.35 10.59
N PHE A 353 18.53 -21.50 9.88
CA PHE A 353 18.39 -22.48 8.81
C PHE A 353 18.48 -21.79 7.44
N LYS A 354 19.32 -22.32 6.55
CA LYS A 354 19.41 -21.81 5.16
C LYS A 354 18.07 -21.97 4.44
N GLN A 355 17.38 -23.08 4.72
CA GLN A 355 16.09 -23.40 4.11
C GLN A 355 15.19 -24.09 5.14
N VAL A 356 13.92 -23.79 5.11
CA VAL A 356 12.87 -24.49 5.86
C VAL A 356 11.97 -25.15 4.81
N LEU A 357 11.76 -26.45 4.95
CA LEU A 357 10.94 -27.27 4.06
C LEU A 357 10.00 -28.12 4.89
N ALA A 358 8.79 -28.30 4.43
CA ALA A 358 7.78 -29.13 5.07
C ALA A 358 7.24 -30.13 4.06
N ILE A 359 7.14 -31.40 4.48
CA ILE A 359 6.39 -32.44 3.78
C ILE A 359 5.25 -32.82 4.71
N ILE A 360 4.09 -32.22 4.48
CA ILE A 360 2.90 -32.40 5.32
C ILE A 360 1.77 -32.87 4.40
N ASP A 361 1.13 -33.98 4.77
CA ASP A 361 0.00 -34.48 4.01
C ASP A 361 -1.16 -33.51 4.07
N ASP A 362 -1.69 -33.14 2.90
CA ASP A 362 -3.01 -32.57 2.78
C ASP A 362 -4.03 -33.71 2.64
N PRO A 363 -4.94 -33.92 3.61
CA PRO A 363 -5.97 -34.97 3.54
C PRO A 363 -6.89 -34.85 2.30
N GLN A 364 -6.86 -33.71 1.60
CA GLN A 364 -7.70 -33.48 0.42
C GLN A 364 -7.04 -33.86 -0.91
N ASN A 365 -5.76 -34.20 -0.93
CA ASN A 365 -5.02 -34.57 -2.15
C ASN A 365 -4.94 -36.11 -2.39
N VAL A 366 -5.95 -36.88 -1.99
CA VAL A 366 -6.05 -38.34 -2.19
C VAL A 366 -6.33 -38.74 -3.67
N LYS A 367 -6.19 -37.82 -4.63
CA LYS A 367 -6.54 -38.07 -6.05
C LYS A 367 -5.43 -38.67 -6.92
N ASN A 368 -4.23 -38.92 -6.40
CA ASN A 368 -3.19 -39.59 -7.17
C ASN A 368 -2.86 -40.95 -6.53
N ASP A 369 -3.12 -42.02 -7.26
CA ASP A 369 -2.92 -43.46 -6.93
C ASP A 369 -1.45 -43.89 -6.66
N ILE A 370 -0.55 -42.98 -6.40
CA ILE A 370 0.80 -43.30 -5.91
C ILE A 370 0.68 -43.53 -4.41
N SER A 371 1.14 -44.71 -3.90
CA SER A 371 1.13 -44.95 -2.48
C SER A 371 1.74 -43.76 -1.74
N THR A 372 1.07 -43.30 -0.70
CA THR A 372 1.49 -42.10 0.09
C THR A 372 2.97 -42.18 0.52
N PHE A 373 3.53 -43.35 0.66
CA PHE A 373 4.95 -43.56 0.94
C PHE A 373 5.85 -43.23 -0.26
N ALA A 374 5.53 -43.74 -1.46
CA ALA A 374 6.34 -43.47 -2.66
C ALA A 374 6.32 -41.98 -3.05
N GLY A 375 5.18 -41.29 -2.92
CA GLY A 375 5.08 -39.85 -3.13
C GLY A 375 5.97 -39.06 -2.17
N ARG A 376 5.99 -39.45 -0.88
CA ARG A 376 6.87 -38.85 0.13
C ARG A 376 8.34 -39.05 -0.19
N MET A 377 8.72 -40.24 -0.64
CA MET A 377 10.12 -40.55 -0.98
C MET A 377 10.57 -39.72 -2.19
N GLN A 378 9.69 -39.46 -3.17
CA GLN A 378 10.00 -38.56 -4.28
C GLN A 378 10.17 -37.10 -3.82
N GLU A 379 9.37 -36.62 -2.90
CA GLU A 379 9.54 -35.29 -2.33
C GLU A 379 10.83 -35.16 -1.51
N PHE A 380 11.17 -36.20 -0.74
CA PHE A 380 12.48 -36.30 -0.06
C PHE A 380 13.64 -36.27 -1.04
N SER A 381 13.59 -37.02 -2.15
CA SER A 381 14.61 -37.01 -3.18
C SER A 381 14.85 -35.59 -3.74
N LYS A 382 13.80 -34.87 -4.07
CA LYS A 382 13.90 -33.48 -4.53
C LYS A 382 14.58 -32.55 -3.53
N ILE A 383 14.43 -32.77 -2.24
CA ILE A 383 15.10 -32.00 -1.18
C ILE A 383 16.62 -32.26 -1.21
N PHE A 384 17.06 -33.50 -1.43
CA PHE A 384 18.46 -33.84 -1.52
C PHE A 384 19.09 -33.31 -2.82
N GLU A 385 18.41 -33.43 -3.96
CA GLU A 385 18.85 -32.88 -5.25
C GLU A 385 19.09 -31.37 -5.19
N CYS A 386 18.23 -30.61 -4.50
CA CYS A 386 18.43 -29.18 -4.27
C CYS A 386 19.68 -28.85 -3.43
N ARG A 387 20.23 -29.81 -2.73
CA ARG A 387 21.43 -29.64 -1.90
C ARG A 387 22.72 -29.83 -2.74
N ASP A 388 22.68 -30.73 -3.69
CA ASP A 388 23.84 -31.07 -4.53
C ASP A 388 24.07 -30.05 -5.65
N ALA A 389 23.02 -29.54 -6.28
CA ALA A 389 23.11 -28.50 -7.32
C ALA A 389 23.81 -27.21 -6.86
N ARG A 390 23.78 -26.89 -5.54
CA ARG A 390 24.50 -25.74 -4.96
C ARG A 390 25.95 -26.02 -4.56
N SER A 391 26.37 -27.27 -4.50
CA SER A 391 27.75 -27.64 -4.26
C SER A 391 28.60 -27.56 -5.53
N GLU A 392 27.98 -27.65 -6.71
CA GLU A 392 28.64 -27.54 -8.01
C GLU A 392 28.84 -26.08 -8.48
N GLU A 393 27.94 -25.16 -8.09
CA GLU A 393 28.12 -23.71 -8.36
C GLU A 393 29.26 -23.05 -7.55
N ARG A 394 29.93 -23.78 -6.65
CA ARG A 394 31.05 -23.28 -5.84
C ARG A 394 32.39 -23.92 -6.19
N ARG A 395 32.47 -24.67 -7.27
CA ARG A 395 33.73 -25.11 -7.91
C ARG A 395 33.96 -24.35 -9.19
#